data_403a64bdfc50c99504683d79bffbd1cc
#
_entry.id   403a64bdfc50c99504683d79bffbd1cc
#
_cell.length_a   1.000
_cell.length_b   1.000
_cell.length_c   1.000
_cell.angle_alpha   90.00
_cell.angle_beta   90.00
_cell.angle_gamma   90.00
#
_symmetry.space_group_name_H-M   'P 1'
#
loop_
_entity.id
_entity.type
_entity.pdbx_description
1 polymer ?
#
loop_
_entity_poly.entity_id
_entity_poly.type
_entity_poly.pdbx_seq_one_letter_code
_entity_poly.pdbx_strand_id
1 'polypeptide(L)'
;GHMMKGWNTMSEKGTSLAQYVEHFGLEILNHGDTYETDKVESTNVNRPDLQILGLFDYFDARRIQVMGKAELTYIMKMSENRRTKVFDDLFSYTIPALVLARNMECPAECLQCARNHGRTLLRTTERTADFTSHTMEYLSKQLAPCITRHGVLLDIYGEGVMITGDSGVGKSESAIELIMRGH
;
A
#
# COMPACT_ATOMS: atom_id res chain seq x y z
N GLY A 1 -15.95 8.29 -20.69
CA GLY A 1 -16.23 8.25 -20.44
C GLY A 1 -16.16 8.59 -20.04
N HIS A 2 -16.42 8.72 -20.48
CA HIS A 2 -16.55 8.82 -20.09
C HIS A 2 -16.71 8.70 -19.48
N MET A 3 -16.71 8.67 -19.82
CA MET A 3 -16.98 8.21 -19.25
C MET A 3 -16.63 7.92 -18.84
N MET A 4 -16.39 8.03 -19.07
CA MET A 4 -16.19 7.64 -18.63
C MET A 4 -15.38 7.85 -18.30
N LYS A 5 -14.97 8.36 -18.39
CA LYS A 5 -14.17 8.58 -18.00
C LYS A 5 -13.85 8.74 -16.74
N GLY A 6 -14.22 9.27 -16.30
CA GLY A 6 -13.97 9.41 -15.03
C GLY A 6 -13.91 8.17 -14.31
N TRP A 7 -14.70 7.28 -14.45
CA TRP A 7 -14.61 6.12 -13.71
C TRP A 7 -13.49 5.30 -14.08
N ASN A 8 -13.05 5.40 -15.15
CA ASN A 8 -12.14 4.62 -15.53
C ASN A 8 -10.92 4.86 -14.99
N THR A 9 -10.54 5.91 -14.85
CA THR A 9 -9.38 6.13 -14.43
C THR A 9 -9.18 5.80 -13.16
N MET A 10 -9.82 6.03 -12.53
CA MET A 10 -9.62 5.82 -11.39
C MET A 10 -9.51 4.75 -11.00
N SER A 11 -9.70 4.41 -11.45
CA SER A 11 -9.79 3.57 -11.02
C SER A 11 -9.06 2.74 -10.92
N GLU A 12 -8.73 2.67 -11.46
CA GLU A 12 -8.25 1.66 -11.49
C GLU A 12 -7.16 1.44 -10.87
N LYS A 13 -6.39 2.01 -10.57
CA LYS A 13 -5.12 1.67 -10.20
C LYS A 13 -4.65 2.14 -8.89
N GLY A 14 -5.38 2.50 -7.98
CA GLY A 14 -4.86 2.85 -6.68
C GLY A 14 -5.82 3.61 -5.84
N THR A 15 -5.51 3.71 -4.54
CA THR A 15 -6.27 4.52 -3.63
C THR A 15 -5.46 5.77 -3.31
N SER A 16 -6.16 6.87 -3.01
CA SER A 16 -5.50 8.13 -2.69
C SER A 16 -4.64 8.01 -1.45
N LEU A 17 -3.41 8.53 -1.52
CA LEU A 17 -2.53 8.57 -0.35
C LEU A 17 -3.17 9.40 0.76
N ALA A 18 -3.80 10.52 0.42
CA ALA A 18 -4.45 11.37 1.42
C ALA A 18 -5.57 10.64 2.14
N GLN A 19 -6.36 9.84 1.42
CA GLN A 19 -7.41 9.05 2.04
C GLN A 19 -6.84 7.99 2.98
N TYR A 20 -5.74 7.36 2.57
CA TYR A 20 -5.06 6.37 3.41
C TYR A 20 -4.56 7.02 4.70
N VAL A 21 -3.94 8.18 4.60
CA VAL A 21 -3.43 8.90 5.76
C VAL A 21 -4.56 9.28 6.70
N GLU A 22 -5.66 9.74 6.14
CA GLU A 22 -6.82 10.12 6.96
C GLU A 22 -7.44 8.93 7.63
N HIS A 23 -7.58 7.83 6.90
CA HIS A 23 -8.20 6.62 7.45
C HIS A 23 -7.46 6.11 8.68
N PHE A 24 -6.12 6.13 8.64
CA PHE A 24 -5.31 5.62 9.75
C PHE A 24 -4.92 6.70 10.75
N GLY A 25 -5.30 7.95 10.51
CA GLY A 25 -4.96 9.04 11.42
C GLY A 25 -3.47 9.23 11.54
N LEU A 26 -2.73 9.11 10.44
CA LEU A 26 -1.28 9.17 10.49
C LEU A 26 -0.80 10.61 10.67
N GLU A 27 0.27 10.76 11.44
CA GLU A 27 0.91 12.05 11.61
C GLU A 27 1.80 12.31 10.39
N ILE A 28 1.69 13.50 9.80
CA ILE A 28 2.51 13.87 8.65
C ILE A 28 3.75 14.57 9.16
N LEU A 29 4.90 13.89 9.08
CA LEU A 29 6.17 14.50 9.48
C LEU A 29 6.75 15.32 8.35
N ASN A 30 6.54 14.90 7.12
CA ASN A 30 6.90 15.67 5.93
C ASN A 30 5.85 15.47 4.87
N HIS A 31 5.25 16.56 4.41
CA HIS A 31 4.23 16.54 3.35
C HIS A 31 4.99 16.53 2.02
N GLY A 32 4.90 15.41 1.30
CA GLY A 32 5.63 15.28 0.03
C GLY A 32 5.10 16.23 -1.04
N ASP A 33 5.92 16.49 -2.04
CA ASP A 33 5.59 17.45 -3.08
C ASP A 33 4.36 17.03 -3.89
N THR A 34 4.14 15.72 -4.05
CA THR A 34 3.01 15.22 -4.83
C THR A 34 1.98 14.54 -3.96
N TYR A 35 1.98 14.82 -2.66
CA TYR A 35 1.09 14.19 -1.69
C TYR A 35 -0.37 14.21 -2.12
N GLU A 36 -0.82 15.35 -2.64
CA GLU A 36 -2.24 15.54 -2.95
C GLU A 36 -2.71 14.69 -4.14
N THR A 37 -1.79 14.31 -5.00
CA THR A 37 -2.15 13.52 -6.18
C THR A 37 -1.60 12.10 -6.14
N ASP A 38 -0.78 11.76 -5.15
CA ASP A 38 -0.20 10.42 -5.06
C ASP A 38 -1.25 9.37 -4.78
N LYS A 39 -1.01 8.19 -5.32
CA LYS A 39 -1.87 7.03 -5.11
C LYS A 39 -1.03 5.85 -4.65
N VAL A 40 -1.64 4.98 -3.84
CA VAL A 40 -1.01 3.74 -3.44
C VAL A 40 -1.54 2.66 -4.36
N GLU A 41 -0.65 2.02 -5.10
CA GLU A 41 -1.03 1.10 -6.17
C GLU A 41 -0.75 -0.37 -5.83
N SER A 42 -0.18 -0.64 -4.68
CA SER A 42 0.13 -2.02 -4.29
C SER A 42 -0.55 -2.34 -2.98
N THR A 43 -1.06 -3.55 -2.86
CA THR A 43 -1.65 -4.02 -1.61
C THR A 43 -0.61 -4.48 -0.61
N ASN A 44 0.64 -4.62 -1.03
CA ASN A 44 1.71 -5.08 -0.15
C ASN A 44 2.45 -3.91 0.47
N VAL A 45 3.05 -4.20 1.62
CA VAL A 45 3.88 -3.27 2.35
C VAL A 45 5.32 -3.79 2.29
N ASN A 46 6.29 -2.92 2.30
CA ASN A 46 7.69 -3.32 2.36
C ASN A 46 8.31 -2.88 3.68
N ARG A 47 9.03 -3.80 4.33
CA ARG A 47 9.92 -3.49 5.45
C ARG A 47 11.30 -3.36 4.82
N PRO A 48 11.88 -2.16 4.76
CA PRO A 48 13.09 -1.94 3.93
C PRO A 48 14.39 -2.46 4.57
N ASP A 49 14.41 -3.72 4.93
CA ASP A 49 15.58 -4.34 5.53
C ASP A 49 16.71 -4.52 4.52
N LEU A 50 16.41 -5.04 3.34
CA LEU A 50 17.44 -5.19 2.31
C LEU A 50 17.90 -3.83 1.79
N GLN A 51 17.00 -2.87 1.74
CA GLN A 51 17.34 -1.53 1.26
C GLN A 51 18.27 -0.81 2.22
N ILE A 52 18.17 -1.09 3.52
CA ILE A 52 19.11 -0.56 4.50
C ILE A 52 20.54 -1.04 4.18
N LEU A 53 20.66 -2.24 3.61
CA LEU A 53 21.96 -2.79 3.23
C LEU A 53 22.37 -2.35 1.83
N GLY A 54 21.56 -1.55 1.17
CA GLY A 54 21.89 -1.04 -0.17
C GLY A 54 21.44 -1.93 -1.31
N LEU A 55 20.60 -2.93 -1.03
CA LEU A 55 20.16 -3.88 -2.05
C LEU A 55 18.77 -3.50 -2.55
N PHE A 56 18.70 -3.06 -3.80
CA PHE A 56 17.44 -2.63 -4.40
C PHE A 56 17.03 -3.46 -5.61
N ASP A 57 17.67 -4.63 -5.81
CA ASP A 57 17.50 -5.41 -7.04
C ASP A 57 16.04 -5.72 -7.39
N TYR A 58 15.24 -6.10 -6.43
CA TYR A 58 13.85 -6.42 -6.66
C TYR A 58 12.92 -5.51 -5.87
N PHE A 59 13.39 -4.29 -5.60
CA PHE A 59 12.63 -3.34 -4.81
C PHE A 59 11.42 -2.84 -5.59
N ASP A 60 10.24 -2.94 -4.96
CA ASP A 60 9.01 -2.43 -5.57
C ASP A 60 8.67 -1.09 -4.92
N ALA A 61 8.98 -0.02 -5.62
CA ALA A 61 8.80 1.33 -5.10
C ALA A 61 7.32 1.71 -4.98
N ARG A 62 6.39 0.91 -5.52
CA ARG A 62 4.96 1.22 -5.40
C ARG A 62 4.41 0.92 -4.01
N ARG A 63 5.17 0.19 -3.19
CA ARG A 63 4.69 -0.23 -1.87
C ARG A 63 4.90 0.85 -0.84
N ILE A 64 3.97 0.94 0.12
CA ILE A 64 4.18 1.72 1.32
C ILE A 64 5.37 1.10 2.07
N GLN A 65 6.30 1.94 2.52
CA GLN A 65 7.46 1.49 3.29
C GLN A 65 7.17 1.69 4.76
N VAL A 66 7.44 0.67 5.58
CA VAL A 66 7.19 0.76 7.02
C VAL A 66 8.46 0.39 7.77
N MET A 67 8.94 1.28 8.64
CA MET A 67 10.07 1.00 9.50
C MET A 67 9.60 0.84 10.94
N GLY A 68 10.07 -0.22 11.57
CA GLY A 68 9.79 -0.48 12.96
C GLY A 68 11.01 -0.32 13.83
N LYS A 69 10.90 -0.82 15.06
CA LYS A 69 11.96 -0.66 16.04
C LYS A 69 13.26 -1.31 15.58
N ALA A 70 13.17 -2.49 14.95
CA ALA A 70 14.38 -3.20 14.54
C ALA A 70 15.17 -2.42 13.51
N GLU A 71 14.47 -1.92 12.49
CA GLU A 71 15.14 -1.18 11.41
C GLU A 71 15.78 0.10 11.94
N LEU A 72 15.03 0.87 12.73
CA LEU A 72 15.54 2.14 13.23
C LEU A 72 16.68 1.94 14.22
N THR A 73 16.59 0.90 15.07
CA THR A 73 17.68 0.60 15.99
C THR A 73 18.97 0.30 15.24
N TYR A 74 18.86 -0.49 14.17
CA TYR A 74 20.02 -0.83 13.37
C TYR A 74 20.60 0.41 12.69
N ILE A 75 19.75 1.25 12.12
CA ILE A 75 20.19 2.46 11.45
C ILE A 75 20.88 3.41 12.42
N MET A 76 20.36 3.54 13.63
CA MET A 76 20.92 4.47 14.60
C MET A 76 22.28 4.03 15.13
N LYS A 77 22.69 2.77 14.89
CA LYS A 77 24.03 2.33 15.22
C LYS A 77 25.04 2.68 14.14
N MET A 78 24.60 3.18 13.02
CA MET A 78 25.48 3.58 11.93
C MET A 78 26.03 4.97 12.17
N SER A 79 27.11 5.31 11.47
CA SER A 79 27.60 6.69 11.44
C SER A 79 26.57 7.60 10.79
N GLU A 80 26.70 8.88 11.06
CA GLU A 80 25.77 9.86 10.47
C GLU A 80 25.78 9.79 8.95
N ASN A 81 26.95 9.64 8.35
CA ASN A 81 27.05 9.56 6.88
C ASN A 81 26.33 8.33 6.35
N ARG A 82 26.45 7.21 7.03
CA ARG A 82 25.77 6.00 6.57
C ARG A 82 24.28 6.08 6.77
N ARG A 83 23.82 6.67 7.86
CA ARG A 83 22.38 6.88 8.07
C ARG A 83 21.82 7.74 6.96
N THR A 84 22.51 8.83 6.62
CA THR A 84 22.08 9.70 5.56
C THR A 84 21.97 8.95 4.25
N LYS A 85 22.97 8.11 3.94
CA LYS A 85 22.94 7.37 2.69
C LYS A 85 21.75 6.41 2.62
N VAL A 86 21.42 5.75 3.73
CA VAL A 86 20.29 4.84 3.78
C VAL A 86 19.01 5.57 3.39
N PHE A 87 18.75 6.70 4.01
CA PHE A 87 17.51 7.44 3.75
C PHE A 87 17.55 8.13 2.39
N ASP A 88 18.71 8.62 1.99
CA ASP A 88 18.83 9.26 0.68
C ASP A 88 18.53 8.25 -0.44
N ASP A 89 19.09 7.06 -0.34
CA ASP A 89 18.86 6.03 -1.33
C ASP A 89 17.38 5.64 -1.38
N LEU A 90 16.78 5.44 -0.21
CA LEU A 90 15.38 5.02 -0.17
C LEU A 90 14.45 6.08 -0.74
N PHE A 91 14.63 7.33 -0.33
CA PHE A 91 13.76 8.41 -0.79
C PHE A 91 14.04 8.83 -2.24
N SER A 92 15.17 8.40 -2.81
CA SER A 92 15.43 8.68 -4.22
C SER A 92 14.47 7.91 -5.14
N TYR A 93 13.88 6.83 -4.64
CA TYR A 93 12.86 6.11 -5.38
C TYR A 93 11.50 6.77 -5.15
N THR A 94 10.61 6.65 -6.13
CA THR A 94 9.30 7.29 -6.04
C THR A 94 8.35 6.43 -5.21
N ILE A 95 8.66 6.32 -3.93
CA ILE A 95 7.81 5.57 -3.00
C ILE A 95 6.63 6.44 -2.59
N PRO A 96 5.46 5.84 -2.31
CA PRO A 96 4.31 6.66 -1.87
C PRO A 96 4.54 7.30 -0.52
N ALA A 97 5.15 6.58 0.42
CA ALA A 97 5.43 7.14 1.74
C ALA A 97 6.31 6.18 2.53
N LEU A 98 7.02 6.73 3.50
CA LEU A 98 7.66 5.95 4.55
C LEU A 98 6.90 6.23 5.84
N VAL A 99 6.51 5.18 6.55
CA VAL A 99 5.79 5.30 7.81
C VAL A 99 6.65 4.75 8.94
N LEU A 100 6.87 5.56 9.97
CA LEU A 100 7.57 5.13 11.18
C LEU A 100 6.54 4.62 12.18
N ALA A 101 6.68 3.38 12.61
CA ALA A 101 5.71 2.76 13.52
C ALA A 101 6.07 3.01 14.97
N ARG A 102 5.16 2.64 15.89
CA ARG A 102 5.38 2.67 17.33
C ARG A 102 5.66 4.07 17.87
N ASN A 103 5.21 5.09 17.16
CA ASN A 103 5.43 6.49 17.53
C ASN A 103 6.89 6.81 17.79
N MET A 104 7.77 6.16 17.02
CA MET A 104 9.22 6.33 17.24
C MET A 104 9.72 7.68 16.79
N GLU A 105 10.80 8.11 17.43
CA GLU A 105 11.42 9.37 17.09
C GLU A 105 12.02 9.31 15.70
N CYS A 106 11.80 10.35 14.91
CA CYS A 106 12.31 10.42 13.55
C CYS A 106 13.75 10.89 13.55
N PRO A 107 14.69 10.12 12.99
CA PRO A 107 16.06 10.61 12.89
C PRO A 107 16.11 11.88 12.03
N ALA A 108 17.02 12.79 12.40
CA ALA A 108 17.15 14.05 11.67
C ALA A 108 17.50 13.80 10.21
N GLU A 109 18.34 12.81 9.95
CA GLU A 109 18.74 12.45 8.58
C GLU A 109 17.53 11.98 7.75
N CYS A 110 16.63 11.25 8.40
CA CYS A 110 15.43 10.77 7.73
C CYS A 110 14.56 11.95 7.27
N LEU A 111 14.30 12.87 8.17
CA LEU A 111 13.47 14.03 7.85
C LEU A 111 14.14 14.88 6.77
N GLN A 112 15.43 15.10 6.87
CA GLN A 112 16.15 15.92 5.90
C GLN A 112 16.11 15.30 4.50
N CYS A 113 16.32 13.99 4.41
CA CYS A 113 16.29 13.32 3.12
C CYS A 113 14.88 13.31 2.51
N ALA A 114 13.87 13.14 3.37
CA ALA A 114 12.49 13.21 2.88
C ALA A 114 12.21 14.59 2.27
N ARG A 115 12.66 15.63 2.94
CA ARG A 115 12.50 16.99 2.42
C ARG A 115 13.25 17.19 1.11
N ASN A 116 14.49 16.71 1.06
CA ASN A 116 15.32 16.90 -0.13
C ASN A 116 14.73 16.24 -1.36
N HIS A 117 14.09 15.10 -1.18
CA HIS A 117 13.49 14.38 -2.30
C HIS A 117 12.00 14.66 -2.49
N GLY A 118 11.41 15.47 -1.61
CA GLY A 118 9.98 15.76 -1.70
C GLY A 118 9.10 14.56 -1.44
N ARG A 119 9.54 13.63 -0.60
CA ARG A 119 8.78 12.42 -0.29
C ARG A 119 7.96 12.58 0.98
N THR A 120 6.85 11.88 1.03
CA THR A 120 5.97 11.90 2.20
C THR A 120 6.54 11.01 3.30
N LEU A 121 6.62 11.55 4.50
CA LEU A 121 7.10 10.84 5.69
C LEU A 121 6.03 10.91 6.76
N LEU A 122 5.62 9.76 7.26
CA LEU A 122 4.48 9.64 8.16
C LEU A 122 4.88 8.88 9.42
N ARG A 123 4.02 8.97 10.44
CA ARG A 123 4.25 8.22 11.68
C ARG A 123 2.92 7.71 12.23
N THR A 124 2.95 6.50 12.78
CA THR A 124 1.78 5.91 13.45
C THR A 124 2.16 5.50 14.87
N THR A 125 1.17 5.51 15.76
CA THR A 125 1.36 5.02 17.12
C THR A 125 1.24 3.50 17.19
N GLU A 126 0.70 2.85 16.15
CA GLU A 126 0.51 1.40 16.16
C GLU A 126 1.82 0.66 16.13
N ARG A 127 1.79 -0.57 16.67
CA ARG A 127 2.94 -1.45 16.57
C ARG A 127 3.12 -1.87 15.13
N THR A 128 4.37 -2.16 14.76
CA THR A 128 4.72 -2.40 13.36
C THR A 128 3.90 -3.53 12.74
N ALA A 129 3.79 -4.67 13.42
CA ALA A 129 3.07 -5.83 12.87
C ALA A 129 1.59 -5.51 12.70
N ASP A 130 1.00 -4.83 13.68
CA ASP A 130 -0.41 -4.47 13.61
C ASP A 130 -0.67 -3.50 12.48
N PHE A 131 0.15 -2.46 12.38
CA PHE A 131 -0.02 -1.45 11.34
C PHE A 131 0.15 -2.05 9.96
N THR A 132 1.15 -2.91 9.80
CA THR A 132 1.39 -3.57 8.51
C THR A 132 0.17 -4.41 8.10
N SER A 133 -0.36 -5.19 9.05
CA SER A 133 -1.52 -6.03 8.79
C SER A 133 -2.75 -5.19 8.43
N HIS A 134 -3.00 -4.13 9.20
CA HIS A 134 -4.16 -3.26 8.95
C HIS A 134 -4.04 -2.55 7.61
N THR A 135 -2.82 -2.10 7.26
CA THR A 135 -2.59 -1.44 5.98
C THR A 135 -2.89 -2.39 4.82
N MET A 136 -2.36 -3.62 4.89
CA MET A 136 -2.58 -4.57 3.80
C MET A 136 -4.06 -4.91 3.66
N GLU A 137 -4.77 -5.04 4.78
CA GLU A 137 -6.20 -5.31 4.74
C GLU A 137 -6.95 -4.13 4.09
N TYR A 138 -6.64 -2.91 4.50
CA TYR A 138 -7.27 -1.72 3.94
C TYR A 138 -7.02 -1.62 2.43
N LEU A 139 -5.76 -1.78 2.03
CA LEU A 139 -5.40 -1.65 0.62
C LEU A 139 -6.02 -2.76 -0.23
N SER A 140 -6.11 -3.97 0.32
CA SER A 140 -6.75 -5.07 -0.41
C SER A 140 -8.21 -4.74 -0.70
N LYS A 141 -8.90 -4.12 0.24
CA LYS A 141 -10.30 -3.74 0.01
C LYS A 141 -10.41 -2.59 -0.97
N GLN A 142 -9.52 -1.60 -0.86
CA GLN A 142 -9.59 -0.42 -1.73
C GLN A 142 -9.19 -0.74 -3.16
N LEU A 143 -8.32 -1.70 -3.36
CA LEU A 143 -7.80 -2.03 -4.67
C LEU A 143 -8.48 -3.26 -5.28
N ALA A 144 -9.47 -3.84 -4.59
CA ALA A 144 -10.19 -5.00 -5.12
C ALA A 144 -10.90 -4.63 -6.41
N PRO A 145 -10.92 -5.52 -7.38
CA PRO A 145 -11.62 -5.24 -8.63
C PRO A 145 -13.10 -5.03 -8.37
N CYS A 146 -13.67 -4.04 -9.03
CA CYS A 146 -15.06 -3.77 -8.89
C CYS A 146 -15.79 -4.60 -9.85
N ILE A 147 -16.08 -5.77 -9.49
CA ILE A 147 -16.78 -6.62 -10.30
C ILE A 147 -18.16 -6.44 -10.29
N THR A 148 -18.78 -6.13 -10.09
CA THR A 148 -20.02 -5.98 -10.07
C THR A 148 -20.71 -5.62 -10.71
N ARG A 149 -21.05 -5.60 -10.80
CA ARG A 149 -21.69 -5.30 -11.10
C ARG A 149 -22.39 -5.18 -11.89
N HIS A 150 -22.83 -5.37 -12.29
CA HIS A 150 -23.44 -5.15 -13.08
C HIS A 150 -23.95 -6.24 -13.45
N GLY A 151 -24.12 -6.68 -13.28
CA GLY A 151 -24.47 -7.64 -13.49
C GLY A 151 -24.19 -8.48 -13.58
N VAL A 152 -24.20 -8.92 -13.71
CA VAL A 152 -24.02 -9.86 -13.71
C VAL A 152 -23.81 -10.67 -13.40
N LEU A 153 -23.89 -10.83 -13.53
CA LEU A 153 -23.91 -11.53 -13.30
C LEU A 153 -23.66 -12.36 -13.06
N LEU A 154 -23.58 -12.71 -13.29
CA LEU A 154 -23.62 -13.53 -13.01
C LEU A 154 -23.34 -14.19 -12.65
N ASP A 155 -23.17 -14.49 -12.95
CA ASP A 155 -23.22 -15.13 -12.55
C ASP A 155 -22.54 -15.80 -12.15
N ILE A 156 -22.31 -15.88 -12.46
CA ILE A 156 -22.19 -16.56 -12.11
C ILE A 156 -21.86 -17.01 -11.66
N TYR A 157 -21.74 -17.00 -11.98
CA TYR A 157 -22.17 -17.57 -11.46
C TYR A 157 -22.12 -17.68 -11.04
N GLY A 158 -21.63 -17.98 -11.96
CA GLY A 158 -22.42 -18.39 -11.74
C GLY A 158 -22.17 -18.56 -11.36
N GLU A 159 -22.05 -18.50 -11.40
CA GLU A 159 -22.55 -18.90 -11.02
C GLU A 159 -22.47 -18.90 -10.75
N GLY A 160 -22.16 -19.35 -12.00
CA GLY A 160 -22.93 -19.65 -11.94
C GLY A 160 -22.56 -19.70 -11.74
N VAL A 161 -22.31 -20.09 -12.20
CA VAL A 161 -22.77 -20.35 -11.97
C VAL A 161 -22.65 -20.28 -11.68
N MET A 162 -22.39 -20.37 -12.03
CA MET A 162 -22.94 -20.45 -11.77
C MET A 162 -22.80 -20.44 -11.41
N ILE A 163 -22.50 -20.86 -12.16
CA ILE A 163 -22.99 -21.07 -11.83
C ILE A 163 -22.85 -21.11 -11.48
N THR A 164 -22.43 -21.27 -12.02
CA THR A 164 -23.01 -21.50 -11.63
C THR A 164 -22.94 -21.63 -11.29
N GLY A 165 -22.66 -22.11 -12.27
CA GLY A 165 -23.43 -22.59 -12.10
C GLY A 165 -23.11 -22.55 -11.61
N ASP A 166 -22.93 -22.73 -11.89
CA ASP A 166 -23.40 -22.88 -11.33
C ASP A 166 -23.10 -22.96 -10.79
N SER A 167 -23.08 -23.63 -11.76
CA SER A 167 -23.66 -23.95 -11.29
C SER A 167 -23.54 -24.02 -10.89
N GLY A 168 -23.36 -24.84 -11.75
CA GLY A 168 -24.13 -25.18 -11.62
C GLY A 168 -23.80 -25.05 -11.04
N VAL A 169 -23.67 -25.14 -11.26
CA VAL A 169 -24.02 -25.13 -10.74
C VAL A 169 -23.60 -24.85 -10.14
N GLY A 170 -23.20 -25.65 -10.91
CA GLY A 170 -23.68 -25.71 -10.63
C GLY A 170 -23.14 -25.13 -10.04
N LYS A 171 -22.66 -25.03 -9.97
CA LYS A 171 -22.80 -24.55 -9.64
C LYS A 171 -22.19 -24.21 -8.75
N SER A 172 -22.20 -25.00 -9.75
CA SER A 172 -22.46 -24.63 -9.17
C SER A 172 -21.80 -24.23 -8.36
N GLU A 173 -21.39 -24.39 -8.72
CA GLU A 173 -21.63 -24.02 -8.11
C GLU A 173 -20.96 -23.44 -7.50
N SER A 174 -20.50 -24.27 -8.17
CA SER A 174 -20.75 -23.74 -7.83
C SER A 174 -20.23 -22.95 -7.48
N ALA A 175 -19.67 -23.62 -8.05
CA ALA A 175 -20.02 -22.92 -7.94
C ALA A 175 -19.62 -22.36 -7.44
N ILE A 176 -19.29 -22.46 -7.71
CA ILE A 176 -19.60 -21.88 -7.32
C ILE A 176 -19.12 -21.35 -6.64
N GLU A 177 -18.74 -21.86 -7.22
CA GLU A 177 -19.19 -21.39 -6.70
C GLU A 177 -18.77 -20.70 -6.31
N LEU A 178 -18.20 -21.34 -7.03
CA LEU A 178 -18.59 -20.72 -6.91
C LEU A 178 -18.27 -20.03 -6.49
N ILE A 179 -18.00 -20.51 -6.86
CA ILE A 179 -18.53 -19.93 -6.67
C ILE A 179 -18.34 -19.48 -6.04
N MET A 180 -18.11 -19.61 -6.36
CA MET A 180 -18.62 -19.29 -5.96
C MET A 180 -18.40 -18.87 -5.24
N ARG A 181 -18.09 -19.31 -5.61
CA ARG A 181 -18.59 -19.15 -5.20
C ARG A 181 -18.40 -18.37 -4.69
N GLY A 182 -17.97 -19.04 -5.49
CA GLY A 182 -18.61 -18.64 -5.44
C GLY A 182 -18.32 -17.86 -5.06
N HIS A 183 -18.04 -17.87 -5.24
CA HIS A 183 -18.61 -17.54 -5.02
C HIS A 183 -18.30 -16.93 -4.66
#